data_02f0872f0a026ea500050b0de305bb86
#
_entry.id   02f0872f0a026ea500050b0de305bb86
#
_cell.length_a   1.000
_cell.length_b   1.000
_cell.length_c   1.000
_cell.angle_alpha   90.00
_cell.angle_beta   90.00
_cell.angle_gamma   90.00
#
_symmetry.space_group_name_H-M   'P 1'
#
loop_
_entity.id
_entity.type
_entity.pdbx_description
1 polymer ?
#
loop_
_entity_poly.entity_id
_entity_poly.type
_entity_poly.pdbx_seq_one_letter_code
_entity_poly.pdbx_strand_id
1 'polypeptide(L)'
;MLALPAELTLKGATATLRTLEPAIAAEPGPVITLDASALKQIDSSALAVLLQCRRQAEARQASFQVINAPCRLTELAQLYGLQDLLELKA
;
A
#
# COMPACT_ATOMS: atom_id res chain seq x y z
N MET A 1 10.89 -6.09 2.37
CA MET A 1 9.91 -5.65 1.36
C MET A 1 8.71 -6.58 1.39
N LEU A 2 7.52 -6.02 1.31
CA LEU A 2 6.29 -6.78 1.40
C LEU A 2 5.54 -6.69 0.07
N ALA A 3 5.00 -7.80 -0.41
CA ALA A 3 4.30 -7.85 -1.69
C ALA A 3 2.80 -7.62 -1.50
N LEU A 4 2.22 -6.82 -2.39
CA LEU A 4 0.78 -6.65 -2.46
C LEU A 4 0.16 -7.79 -3.31
N PRO A 5 -1.11 -8.17 -3.03
CA PRO A 5 -1.75 -9.22 -3.82
C PRO A 5 -2.10 -8.75 -5.22
N ALA A 6 -2.55 -9.67 -6.06
CA ALA A 6 -2.98 -9.34 -7.42
C ALA A 6 -4.28 -8.52 -7.43
N GLU A 7 -5.13 -8.70 -6.44
CA GLU A 7 -6.39 -7.99 -6.32
C GLU A 7 -6.43 -7.21 -5.01
N LEU A 8 -6.74 -5.92 -5.11
CA LEU A 8 -6.88 -5.05 -3.94
C LEU A 8 -8.14 -4.22 -4.14
N THR A 9 -9.27 -4.85 -3.85
CA THR A 9 -10.60 -4.27 -4.01
C THR A 9 -11.36 -4.36 -2.71
N LEU A 10 -12.54 -3.77 -2.67
CA LEU A 10 -13.39 -3.79 -1.49
C LEU A 10 -13.63 -5.21 -0.98
N LYS A 11 -13.76 -6.16 -1.89
CA LYS A 11 -14.06 -7.55 -1.54
C LYS A 11 -12.98 -8.17 -0.64
N GLY A 12 -11.71 -7.84 -0.86
CA GLY A 12 -10.61 -8.44 -0.13
C GLY A 12 -9.85 -7.49 0.79
N ALA A 13 -10.30 -6.24 0.93
CA ALA A 13 -9.54 -5.22 1.63
C ALA A 13 -9.24 -5.58 3.08
N THR A 14 -10.24 -6.05 3.83
CA THR A 14 -10.05 -6.39 5.24
C THR A 14 -9.08 -7.56 5.41
N ALA A 15 -9.20 -8.59 4.58
CA ALA A 15 -8.31 -9.75 4.66
C ALA A 15 -6.88 -9.35 4.33
N THR A 16 -6.69 -8.48 3.34
CA THR A 16 -5.36 -7.98 2.98
C THR A 16 -4.74 -7.19 4.12
N LEU A 17 -5.52 -6.32 4.78
CA LEU A 17 -5.04 -5.57 5.93
C LEU A 17 -4.64 -6.48 7.07
N ARG A 18 -5.41 -7.52 7.37
CA ARG A 18 -5.09 -8.47 8.43
C ARG A 18 -3.76 -9.18 8.19
N THR A 19 -3.42 -9.37 6.94
CA THR A 19 -2.14 -9.97 6.56
C THR A 19 -1.00 -8.95 6.63
N LEU A 20 -1.23 -7.74 6.15
CA LEU A 20 -0.18 -6.73 6.04
C LEU A 20 0.16 -6.06 7.37
N GLU A 21 -0.82 -5.81 8.25
CA GLU A 21 -0.56 -5.08 9.48
C GLU A 21 0.50 -5.77 10.36
N PRO A 22 0.38 -7.07 10.67
CA PRO A 22 1.44 -7.70 11.46
C PRO A 22 2.76 -7.80 10.71
N ALA A 23 2.72 -7.93 9.39
CA ALA A 23 3.92 -7.98 8.58
C ALA A 23 4.68 -6.65 8.62
N ILE A 24 3.95 -5.54 8.58
CA ILE A 24 4.55 -4.20 8.69
C ILE A 24 5.17 -4.02 10.08
N ALA A 25 4.47 -4.45 11.12
CA ALA A 25 4.98 -4.34 12.49
C ALA A 25 6.26 -5.15 12.68
N ALA A 26 6.41 -6.26 11.98
CA ALA A 26 7.56 -7.15 12.11
C ALA A 26 8.68 -6.85 11.11
N GLU A 27 8.43 -6.01 10.12
CA GLU A 27 9.41 -5.74 9.06
C GLU A 27 10.61 -4.98 9.65
N PRO A 28 11.85 -5.46 9.43
CA PRO A 28 13.02 -4.76 9.95
C PRO A 28 13.34 -3.50 9.18
N GLY A 29 14.07 -2.57 9.82
CA GLY A 29 14.57 -1.39 9.17
C GLY A 29 13.67 -0.18 9.29
N PRO A 30 14.17 0.99 8.89
CA PRO A 30 13.46 2.26 9.05
C PRO A 30 12.52 2.59 7.90
N VAL A 31 12.47 1.76 6.86
CA VAL A 31 11.62 2.00 5.67
C VAL A 31 10.76 0.78 5.41
N ILE A 32 9.46 0.99 5.30
CA ILE A 32 8.52 -0.04 4.87
C ILE A 32 8.27 0.13 3.39
N THR A 33 8.61 -0.89 2.60
CA THR A 33 8.41 -0.87 1.16
C THR A 33 7.38 -1.91 0.77
N LEU A 34 6.32 -1.50 0.08
CA LEU A 34 5.33 -2.39 -0.51
C LEU A 34 5.58 -2.51 -2.01
N ASP A 35 5.63 -3.73 -2.51
CA ASP A 35 5.83 -4.01 -3.92
C ASP A 35 4.47 -4.27 -4.57
N ALA A 36 4.09 -3.39 -5.48
CA ALA A 36 2.79 -3.44 -6.16
C ALA A 36 2.87 -4.12 -7.53
N SER A 37 3.98 -4.80 -7.84
CA SER A 37 4.17 -5.38 -9.17
C SER A 37 3.12 -6.45 -9.52
N ALA A 38 2.54 -7.12 -8.53
CA ALA A 38 1.53 -8.14 -8.77
C ALA A 38 0.11 -7.58 -8.92
N LEU A 39 -0.11 -6.31 -8.58
CA LEU A 39 -1.45 -5.71 -8.63
C LEU A 39 -2.00 -5.68 -10.05
N LYS A 40 -3.20 -6.23 -10.22
CA LYS A 40 -3.90 -6.26 -11.50
C LYS A 40 -5.31 -5.70 -11.42
N GLN A 41 -5.99 -5.90 -10.29
CA GLN A 41 -7.35 -5.41 -10.10
C GLN A 41 -7.39 -4.54 -8.85
N ILE A 42 -7.84 -3.31 -9.02
CA ILE A 42 -7.94 -2.35 -7.91
C ILE A 42 -9.22 -1.54 -8.04
N ASP A 43 -9.67 -1.03 -6.89
CA ASP A 43 -10.69 0.02 -6.84
C ASP A 43 -10.25 1.03 -5.78
N SER A 44 -11.12 1.95 -5.41
CA SER A 44 -10.76 3.00 -4.44
C SER A 44 -10.42 2.42 -3.06
N SER A 45 -10.84 1.20 -2.75
CA SER A 45 -10.48 0.53 -1.50
C SER A 45 -8.98 0.30 -1.40
N ALA A 46 -8.28 0.19 -2.53
CA ALA A 46 -6.83 0.06 -2.53
C ALA A 46 -6.17 1.25 -1.84
N LEU A 47 -6.69 2.45 -2.07
CA LEU A 47 -6.15 3.66 -1.43
C LEU A 47 -6.34 3.62 0.08
N ALA A 48 -7.51 3.15 0.54
CA ALA A 48 -7.78 3.04 1.96
C ALA A 48 -6.84 2.04 2.62
N VAL A 49 -6.60 0.90 1.97
CA VAL A 49 -5.67 -0.11 2.48
C VAL A 49 -4.26 0.47 2.57
N LEU A 50 -3.80 1.16 1.53
CA LEU A 50 -2.46 1.74 1.53
C LEU A 50 -2.30 2.84 2.57
N LEU A 51 -3.33 3.66 2.79
CA LEU A 51 -3.31 4.67 3.85
C LEU A 51 -3.20 4.02 5.23
N GLN A 52 -3.91 2.93 5.46
CA GLN A 52 -3.83 2.23 6.73
C GLN A 52 -2.44 1.61 6.92
N CYS A 53 -1.86 1.06 5.86
CA CYS A 53 -0.49 0.55 5.92
C CYS A 53 0.50 1.66 6.26
N ARG A 54 0.32 2.85 5.68
CA ARG A 54 1.15 4.00 6.00
C ARG A 54 1.03 4.38 7.46
N ARG A 55 -0.18 4.36 8.02
CA ARG A 55 -0.38 4.63 9.44
C ARG A 55 0.34 3.62 10.32
N GLN A 56 0.32 2.36 9.95
CA GLN A 56 1.05 1.32 10.70
C GLN A 56 2.54 1.56 10.67
N ALA A 57 3.08 1.98 9.52
CA ALA A 57 4.50 2.32 9.42
C ALA A 57 4.84 3.51 10.29
N GLU A 58 4.02 4.56 10.26
CA GLU A 58 4.23 5.76 11.06
C GLU A 58 4.17 5.45 12.57
N ALA A 59 3.30 4.54 12.98
CA ALA A 59 3.17 4.17 14.38
C ALA A 59 4.46 3.58 14.94
N ARG A 60 5.31 3.00 14.09
CA ARG A 60 6.62 2.49 14.50
C ARG A 60 7.75 3.40 14.04
N GLN A 61 7.42 4.63 13.65
CA GLN A 61 8.37 5.65 13.22
C GLN A 61 9.18 5.24 11.99
N ALA A 62 8.58 4.47 11.09
CA ALA A 62 9.21 4.06 9.84
C ALA A 62 8.67 4.92 8.68
N SER A 63 9.49 5.10 7.67
CA SER A 63 9.05 5.69 6.41
C SER A 63 8.27 4.66 5.61
N PHE A 64 7.48 5.12 4.64
CA PHE A 64 6.60 4.25 3.86
C PHE A 64 6.73 4.60 2.39
N GLN A 65 6.79 3.58 1.53
CA GLN A 65 6.77 3.77 0.09
C GLN A 65 6.17 2.56 -0.61
N VAL A 66 5.62 2.80 -1.80
CA VAL A 66 5.09 1.74 -2.67
C VAL A 66 5.87 1.79 -3.97
N ILE A 67 6.47 0.67 -4.35
CA ILE A 67 7.25 0.58 -5.59
C ILE A 67 6.52 -0.25 -6.63
N ASN A 68 6.90 -0.08 -7.88
CA ASN A 68 6.30 -0.78 -9.01
C ASN A 68 4.79 -0.55 -9.10
N ALA A 69 4.35 0.67 -8.74
CA ALA A 69 2.94 1.01 -8.78
C ALA A 69 2.45 1.01 -10.23
N PRO A 70 1.37 0.26 -10.55
CA PRO A 70 0.83 0.31 -11.89
C PRO A 70 0.21 1.69 -12.18
N CYS A 71 0.18 2.07 -13.45
CA CYS A 71 -0.35 3.37 -13.86
C CYS A 71 -1.75 3.62 -13.31
N ARG A 72 -2.59 2.60 -13.30
CA ARG A 72 -3.95 2.73 -12.81
C ARG A 72 -4.00 3.14 -11.35
N LEU A 73 -3.11 2.58 -10.53
CA LEU A 73 -3.03 2.94 -9.12
C LEU A 73 -2.57 4.39 -8.97
N THR A 74 -1.57 4.79 -9.72
CA THR A 74 -1.05 6.15 -9.69
C THR A 74 -2.14 7.15 -10.12
N GLU A 75 -2.86 6.85 -11.20
CA GLU A 75 -3.95 7.71 -11.69
C GLU A 75 -5.04 7.84 -10.64
N LEU A 76 -5.42 6.74 -10.00
CA LEU A 76 -6.45 6.76 -8.97
C LEU A 76 -6.01 7.59 -7.78
N ALA A 77 -4.77 7.44 -7.35
CA ALA A 77 -4.22 8.21 -6.24
C ALA A 77 -4.16 9.70 -6.57
N GLN A 78 -3.81 10.06 -7.82
CA GLN A 78 -3.80 11.45 -8.24
C GLN A 78 -5.21 12.04 -8.19
N LEU A 79 -6.21 11.28 -8.62
CA LEU A 79 -7.59 11.74 -8.59
C LEU A 79 -8.05 12.10 -7.18
N TYR A 80 -7.59 11.37 -6.18
CA TYR A 80 -7.93 11.61 -4.78
C TYR A 80 -6.91 12.47 -4.05
N GLY A 81 -5.88 12.97 -4.73
CA GLY A 81 -4.87 13.82 -4.13
C GLY A 81 -3.95 13.10 -3.15
N LEU A 82 -3.77 11.79 -3.30
CA LEU A 82 -3.01 10.97 -2.36
C LEU A 82 -1.66 10.51 -2.87
N GLN A 83 -1.28 10.87 -4.09
CA GLN A 83 -0.07 10.35 -4.71
C GLN A 83 1.19 10.63 -3.88
N ASP A 84 1.35 11.86 -3.42
CA ASP A 84 2.53 12.24 -2.66
C ASP A 84 2.51 11.62 -1.26
N LEU A 85 1.32 11.55 -0.66
CA LEU A 85 1.16 11.01 0.68
C LEU A 85 1.52 9.53 0.73
N LEU A 86 1.19 8.77 -0.31
CA LEU A 86 1.46 7.35 -0.38
C LEU A 86 2.84 7.03 -0.95
N GLU A 87 3.55 8.03 -1.48
CA GLU A 87 4.87 7.85 -2.09
C GLU A 87 4.89 6.72 -3.11
N LEU A 88 4.00 6.82 -4.08
CA LEU A 88 3.90 5.83 -5.15
C LEU A 88 5.02 6.04 -6.18
N LYS A 89 5.70 4.96 -6.51
CA LYS A 89 6.78 4.95 -7.51
C LYS A 89 6.50 3.89 -8.55
N ALA A 90 6.66 4.23 -9.80
CA ALA A 90 6.43 3.33 -10.92
C ALA A 90 7.42 2.17 -10.96
#